data_b9e95401813fc7c00b66e934cb834c98
#
_entry.id   b9e95401813fc7c00b66e934cb834c98
#
_cell.length_a   1.000
_cell.length_b   1.000
_cell.length_c   1.000
_cell.angle_alpha   90.00
_cell.angle_beta   90.00
_cell.angle_gamma   90.00
#
_symmetry.space_group_name_H-M   'P 1'
#
loop_
_entity.id
_entity.type
_entity.pdbx_description
1 polymer ?
#
loop_
_entity_poly.entity_id
_entity_poly.type
_entity_poly.pdbx_seq_one_letter_code
_entity_poly.pdbx_strand_id
1 'polypeptide(L)'
;MNIAVVGTGYVGLVTGTCLAETGNNVVCVDVDEEKVNKLRRGEVPIYEPHLDVFIERNIKQNRLTFTTSLNEGIKDAELIFLALPTPPGEDGSADLSYVLGVADHLGKIIDNYKVVIDKSTVPVGTAEKVKLAISKHATVNFDVVSNPEFLREGFAVN
;
A
#
# COMPACT_ATOMS: atom_id res chain seq x y z
N MET A 1 7.65 7.52 11.66
CA MET A 1 6.21 7.24 11.55
C MET A 1 6.01 5.76 11.25
N ASN A 2 4.85 5.22 11.60
CA ASN A 2 4.45 3.87 11.24
C ASN A 2 3.52 3.93 10.03
N ILE A 3 3.86 3.21 8.97
CA ILE A 3 3.19 3.29 7.67
C ILE A 3 2.83 1.87 7.22
N ALA A 4 1.64 1.69 6.71
CA ALA A 4 1.24 0.50 5.97
C ALA A 4 1.16 0.82 4.48
N VAL A 5 1.62 -0.10 3.64
CA VAL A 5 1.45 -0.03 2.19
C VAL A 5 0.72 -1.28 1.73
N VAL A 6 -0.49 -1.13 1.24
CA VAL A 6 -1.35 -2.23 0.80
C VAL A 6 -1.23 -2.40 -0.70
N GLY A 7 -0.70 -3.53 -1.10
CA GLY A 7 -0.29 -3.86 -2.45
C GLY A 7 1.24 -3.77 -2.62
N THR A 8 1.85 -4.83 -3.15
CA THR A 8 3.29 -4.90 -3.42
C THR A 8 3.59 -5.07 -4.92
N GLY A 9 2.77 -4.46 -5.75
CA GLY A 9 3.11 -4.21 -7.15
C GLY A 9 4.27 -3.20 -7.25
N TYR A 10 4.59 -2.75 -8.45
CA TYR A 10 5.69 -1.79 -8.66
C TYR A 10 5.54 -0.55 -7.77
N VAL A 11 4.41 0.13 -7.82
CA VAL A 11 4.15 1.37 -7.07
C VAL A 11 4.26 1.14 -5.56
N GLY A 12 3.58 0.12 -5.04
CA GLY A 12 3.56 -0.16 -3.61
C GLY A 12 4.93 -0.56 -3.07
N LEU A 13 5.66 -1.42 -3.78
CA LEU A 13 6.97 -1.89 -3.34
C LEU A 13 8.01 -0.77 -3.37
N VAL A 14 8.06 0.04 -4.43
CA VAL A 14 8.95 1.20 -4.52
C VAL A 14 8.61 2.23 -3.44
N THR A 15 7.34 2.59 -3.30
CA THR A 15 6.88 3.56 -2.30
C THR A 15 7.23 3.09 -0.87
N GLY A 16 6.88 1.86 -0.52
CA GLY A 16 7.14 1.32 0.82
C GLY A 16 8.63 1.25 1.14
N THR A 17 9.43 0.82 0.18
CA THR A 17 10.89 0.72 0.35
C THR A 17 11.53 2.10 0.52
N CYS A 18 11.16 3.09 -0.31
CA CYS A 18 11.70 4.44 -0.21
C CYS A 18 11.27 5.14 1.11
N LEU A 19 10.03 4.92 1.55
CA LEU A 19 9.58 5.43 2.85
C LEU A 19 10.34 4.81 4.03
N ALA A 20 10.65 3.50 3.96
CA ALA A 20 11.52 2.84 4.94
C ALA A 20 12.93 3.41 4.92
N GLU A 21 13.48 3.66 3.73
CA GLU A 21 14.81 4.24 3.55
C GLU A 21 14.94 5.65 4.17
N THR A 22 13.85 6.42 4.16
CA THR A 22 13.81 7.73 4.84
C THR A 22 13.58 7.65 6.36
N GLY A 23 13.64 6.45 6.94
CA GLY A 23 13.62 6.25 8.40
C GLY A 23 12.24 5.94 9.00
N ASN A 24 11.24 5.65 8.18
CA ASN A 24 9.93 5.22 8.69
C ASN A 24 9.90 3.71 8.94
N ASN A 25 9.00 3.27 9.82
CA ASN A 25 8.67 1.85 9.97
C ASN A 25 7.54 1.52 9.00
N VAL A 26 7.79 0.62 8.07
CA VAL A 26 6.86 0.30 6.98
C VAL A 26 6.50 -1.17 6.99
N VAL A 27 5.20 -1.46 6.95
CA VAL A 27 4.67 -2.80 6.73
C VAL A 27 4.01 -2.83 5.36
N CYS A 28 4.50 -3.66 4.46
CA CYS A 28 3.88 -3.91 3.17
C CYS A 28 2.95 -5.14 3.26
N VAL A 29 1.73 -4.99 2.78
CA VAL A 29 0.68 -6.02 2.81
C VAL A 29 0.36 -6.47 1.39
N ASP A 30 0.34 -7.77 1.15
CA ASP A 30 -0.11 -8.35 -0.12
C ASP A 30 -0.82 -9.68 0.15
N VAL A 31 -1.87 -9.99 -0.59
CA VAL A 31 -2.61 -11.25 -0.44
C VAL A 31 -1.86 -12.47 -0.98
N ASP A 32 -0.88 -12.26 -1.84
CA ASP A 32 -0.05 -13.30 -2.45
C ASP A 32 1.02 -13.79 -1.45
N GLU A 33 0.78 -14.93 -0.83
CA GLU A 33 1.67 -15.52 0.17
C GLU A 33 3.06 -15.87 -0.41
N GLU A 34 3.13 -16.39 -1.64
CA GLU A 34 4.39 -16.73 -2.28
C GLU A 34 5.25 -15.48 -2.49
N LYS A 35 4.63 -14.41 -2.98
CA LYS A 35 5.27 -13.12 -3.18
C LYS A 35 5.76 -12.50 -1.85
N VAL A 36 4.92 -12.53 -0.81
CA VAL A 36 5.30 -12.06 0.52
C VAL A 36 6.49 -12.85 1.08
N ASN A 37 6.50 -14.17 0.91
CA ASN A 37 7.60 -15.02 1.36
C ASN A 37 8.90 -14.73 0.59
N LYS A 38 8.84 -14.47 -0.71
CA LYS A 38 10.01 -14.04 -1.50
C LYS A 38 10.54 -12.69 -1.00
N LEU A 39 9.67 -11.71 -0.81
CA LEU A 39 10.04 -10.39 -0.31
C LEU A 39 10.67 -10.44 1.09
N ARG A 40 10.18 -11.29 1.99
CA ARG A 40 10.76 -11.53 3.33
C ARG A 40 12.20 -12.03 3.26
N ARG A 41 12.57 -12.77 2.20
CA ARG A 41 13.94 -13.24 1.94
C ARG A 41 14.79 -12.23 1.18
N GLY A 42 14.25 -11.06 0.85
CA GLY A 42 14.93 -10.04 0.06
C GLY A 42 14.93 -10.31 -1.45
N GLU A 43 14.11 -11.27 -1.91
CA GLU A 43 13.94 -11.56 -3.34
C GLU A 43 12.96 -10.55 -3.95
N VAL A 44 13.46 -9.68 -4.83
CA VAL A 44 12.67 -8.58 -5.43
C VAL A 44 12.06 -9.05 -6.76
N PRO A 45 10.72 -9.05 -6.89
CA PRO A 45 10.05 -9.58 -8.08
C PRO A 45 10.00 -8.59 -9.26
N ILE A 46 10.51 -7.39 -9.08
CA ILE A 46 10.52 -6.31 -10.09
C ILE A 46 11.94 -5.81 -10.32
N TYR A 47 12.19 -5.26 -11.51
CA TYR A 47 13.44 -4.59 -11.80
C TYR A 47 13.32 -3.09 -11.57
N GLU A 48 14.07 -2.59 -10.60
CA GLU A 48 14.28 -1.16 -10.35
C GLU A 48 15.68 -0.98 -9.78
N PRO A 49 16.55 -0.15 -10.39
CA PRO A 49 17.91 0.05 -9.90
C PRO A 49 17.95 0.43 -8.43
N HIS A 50 18.84 -0.19 -7.66
CA HIS A 50 19.08 0.01 -6.22
C HIS A 50 17.94 -0.43 -5.28
N LEU A 51 16.78 -0.84 -5.77
CA LEU A 51 15.65 -1.24 -4.93
C LEU A 51 15.97 -2.46 -4.06
N ASP A 52 16.66 -3.43 -4.63
CA ASP A 52 17.12 -4.65 -3.93
C ASP A 52 18.02 -4.31 -2.73
N VAL A 53 18.97 -3.41 -2.93
CA VAL A 53 19.87 -2.94 -1.86
C VAL A 53 19.09 -2.24 -0.73
N PHE A 54 18.12 -1.42 -1.09
CA PHE A 54 17.31 -0.72 -0.09
C PHE A 54 16.37 -1.66 0.65
N ILE A 55 15.76 -2.63 -0.02
CA ILE A 55 14.93 -3.66 0.62
C ILE A 55 15.76 -4.46 1.62
N GLU A 56 16.90 -5.01 1.21
CA GLU A 56 17.75 -5.80 2.08
C GLU A 56 18.20 -5.02 3.30
N ARG A 57 18.66 -3.77 3.10
CA ARG A 57 19.10 -2.89 4.19
C ARG A 57 17.99 -2.61 5.20
N ASN A 58 16.79 -2.28 4.71
CA ASN A 58 15.67 -1.91 5.58
C ASN A 58 15.04 -3.12 6.28
N ILE A 59 15.08 -4.31 5.68
CA ILE A 59 14.73 -5.56 6.36
C ILE A 59 15.70 -5.81 7.52
N LYS A 60 17.01 -5.72 7.30
CA LYS A 60 18.03 -5.90 8.34
C LYS A 60 17.92 -4.91 9.49
N GLN A 61 17.44 -3.71 9.20
CA GLN A 61 17.23 -2.66 10.22
C GLN A 61 15.82 -2.70 10.86
N ASN A 62 15.01 -3.71 10.54
CA ASN A 62 13.64 -3.87 11.01
C ASN A 62 12.72 -2.67 10.70
N ARG A 63 13.02 -1.91 9.65
CA ARG A 63 12.18 -0.81 9.18
C ARG A 63 11.22 -1.19 8.06
N LEU A 64 11.47 -2.31 7.38
CA LEU A 64 10.61 -2.82 6.31
C LEU A 64 10.25 -4.27 6.59
N THR A 65 8.97 -4.54 6.67
CA THR A 65 8.41 -5.88 6.89
C THR A 65 7.28 -6.17 5.92
N PHE A 66 6.96 -7.46 5.74
CA PHE A 66 5.95 -7.91 4.79
C PHE A 66 4.99 -8.89 5.47
N THR A 67 3.69 -8.77 5.20
CA THR A 67 2.66 -9.65 5.74
C THR A 67 1.54 -9.88 4.74
N THR A 68 0.82 -11.00 4.88
CA THR A 68 -0.43 -11.25 4.15
C THR A 68 -1.66 -10.76 4.91
N SER A 69 -1.50 -10.39 6.18
CA SER A 69 -2.59 -9.95 7.04
C SER A 69 -2.76 -8.43 7.02
N LEU A 70 -3.89 -7.96 6.50
CA LEU A 70 -4.22 -6.53 6.53
C LEU A 70 -4.32 -6.02 7.98
N ASN A 71 -4.91 -6.81 8.88
CA ASN A 71 -5.04 -6.46 10.30
C ASN A 71 -3.68 -6.20 10.95
N GLU A 72 -2.71 -7.10 10.73
CA GLU A 72 -1.34 -6.93 11.24
C GLU A 72 -0.66 -5.72 10.62
N GLY A 73 -0.82 -5.55 9.31
CA GLY A 73 -0.16 -4.48 8.56
C GLY A 73 -0.56 -3.09 9.00
N ILE A 74 -1.83 -2.89 9.34
CA ILE A 74 -2.37 -1.56 9.70
C ILE A 74 -2.40 -1.28 11.20
N LYS A 75 -2.18 -2.28 12.05
CA LYS A 75 -2.39 -2.20 13.50
C LYS A 75 -1.76 -0.95 14.12
N ASP A 76 -0.49 -0.74 13.86
CA ASP A 76 0.27 0.39 14.42
C ASP A 76 0.45 1.54 13.42
N ALA A 77 -0.10 1.42 12.22
CA ALA A 77 0.07 2.41 11.16
C ALA A 77 -0.72 3.69 11.43
N GLU A 78 -0.08 4.83 11.23
CA GLU A 78 -0.69 6.17 11.22
C GLU A 78 -1.19 6.50 9.82
N LEU A 79 -0.43 6.09 8.79
CA LEU A 79 -0.73 6.27 7.37
C LEU A 79 -0.91 4.90 6.70
N ILE A 80 -1.93 4.78 5.86
CA ILE A 80 -2.19 3.58 5.06
C ILE A 80 -2.23 3.97 3.59
N PHE A 81 -1.21 3.56 2.83
CA PHE A 81 -1.18 3.75 1.38
C PHE A 81 -1.90 2.59 0.69
N LEU A 82 -2.83 2.91 -0.20
CA LEU A 82 -3.46 1.95 -1.10
C LEU A 82 -2.76 2.01 -2.46
N ALA A 83 -2.00 0.98 -2.80
CA ALA A 83 -1.27 0.82 -4.06
C ALA A 83 -1.72 -0.47 -4.75
N LEU A 84 -3.01 -0.54 -5.02
CA LEU A 84 -3.71 -1.73 -5.51
C LEU A 84 -3.90 -1.68 -7.03
N PRO A 85 -3.98 -2.84 -7.71
CA PRO A 85 -4.23 -2.88 -9.13
C PRO A 85 -5.63 -2.32 -9.46
N THR A 86 -5.69 -1.57 -10.57
CA THR A 86 -6.93 -1.02 -11.14
C THR A 86 -6.98 -1.38 -12.62
N PRO A 87 -7.15 -2.68 -12.96
CA PRO A 87 -7.14 -3.13 -14.34
C PRO A 87 -8.30 -2.52 -15.12
N PRO A 88 -8.18 -2.38 -16.46
CA PRO A 88 -9.29 -1.91 -17.27
C PRO A 88 -10.43 -2.93 -17.25
N GLY A 89 -11.64 -2.45 -17.06
CA GLY A 89 -12.86 -3.22 -17.22
C GLY A 89 -13.19 -3.47 -18.69
N GLU A 90 -14.21 -4.28 -18.96
CA GLU A 90 -14.65 -4.61 -20.33
C GLU A 90 -15.09 -3.36 -21.13
N ASP A 91 -15.56 -2.33 -20.46
CA ASP A 91 -15.98 -1.04 -21.02
C ASP A 91 -14.84 0.00 -21.10
N GLY A 92 -13.62 -0.37 -20.71
CA GLY A 92 -12.45 0.50 -20.67
C GLY A 92 -12.37 1.39 -19.43
N SER A 93 -13.34 1.33 -18.51
CA SER A 93 -13.25 1.99 -17.19
C SER A 93 -12.27 1.24 -16.28
N ALA A 94 -11.75 1.93 -15.24
CA ALA A 94 -10.92 1.27 -14.22
C ALA A 94 -11.78 0.39 -13.32
N ASP A 95 -11.38 -0.87 -13.14
CA ASP A 95 -11.97 -1.76 -12.15
C ASP A 95 -11.48 -1.38 -10.74
N LEU A 96 -12.37 -0.83 -9.93
CA LEU A 96 -12.09 -0.39 -8.56
C LEU A 96 -12.38 -1.47 -7.50
N SER A 97 -12.72 -2.69 -7.89
CA SER A 97 -13.14 -3.75 -6.96
C SER A 97 -12.07 -4.05 -5.90
N TYR A 98 -10.79 -4.07 -6.27
CA TYR A 98 -9.69 -4.28 -5.32
C TYR A 98 -9.59 -3.16 -4.30
N VAL A 99 -9.59 -1.91 -4.75
CA VAL A 99 -9.50 -0.72 -3.89
C VAL A 99 -10.69 -0.63 -2.94
N LEU A 100 -11.89 -0.79 -3.46
CA LEU A 100 -13.12 -0.71 -2.66
C LEU A 100 -13.29 -1.91 -1.72
N GLY A 101 -12.85 -3.10 -2.12
CA GLY A 101 -12.83 -4.28 -1.25
C GLY A 101 -11.91 -4.10 -0.05
N VAL A 102 -10.72 -3.56 -0.24
CA VAL A 102 -9.80 -3.22 0.85
C VAL A 102 -10.38 -2.10 1.72
N ALA A 103 -10.97 -1.07 1.12
CA ALA A 103 -11.61 0.03 1.86
C ALA A 103 -12.76 -0.48 2.76
N ASP A 104 -13.61 -1.36 2.28
CA ASP A 104 -14.66 -2.00 3.07
C ASP A 104 -14.08 -2.78 4.25
N HIS A 105 -13.02 -3.55 4.02
CA HIS A 105 -12.32 -4.29 5.07
C HIS A 105 -11.65 -3.36 6.09
N LEU A 106 -11.00 -2.29 5.65
CA LEU A 106 -10.42 -1.28 6.54
C LEU A 106 -11.48 -0.72 7.50
N GLY A 107 -12.68 -0.39 6.99
CA GLY A 107 -13.77 0.09 7.82
C GLY A 107 -14.14 -0.83 8.98
N LYS A 108 -13.97 -2.15 8.80
CA LYS A 108 -14.27 -3.16 9.83
C LYS A 108 -13.17 -3.31 10.88
N ILE A 109 -11.93 -2.93 10.57
CA ILE A 109 -10.77 -3.25 11.40
C ILE A 109 -10.02 -2.05 11.97
N ILE A 110 -10.24 -0.83 11.45
CA ILE A 110 -9.62 0.36 12.05
C ILE A 110 -10.21 0.64 13.42
N ASP A 111 -9.35 0.82 14.41
CA ASP A 111 -9.69 1.01 15.82
C ASP A 111 -9.23 2.35 16.40
N ASN A 112 -8.47 3.12 15.64
CA ASN A 112 -8.01 4.46 15.97
C ASN A 112 -7.89 5.31 14.71
N TYR A 113 -7.62 6.62 14.88
CA TYR A 113 -7.48 7.56 13.77
C TYR A 113 -6.35 7.15 12.83
N LYS A 114 -6.67 7.11 11.54
CA LYS A 114 -5.73 6.81 10.46
C LYS A 114 -6.00 7.71 9.25
N VAL A 115 -4.96 8.00 8.50
CA VAL A 115 -5.07 8.65 7.18
C VAL A 115 -4.87 7.60 6.11
N VAL A 116 -5.87 7.41 5.27
CA VAL A 116 -5.82 6.50 4.12
C VAL A 116 -5.46 7.29 2.87
N ILE A 117 -4.41 6.88 2.19
CA ILE A 117 -3.85 7.58 1.04
C ILE A 117 -4.02 6.69 -0.19
N ASP A 118 -4.89 7.11 -1.11
CA ASP A 118 -5.09 6.41 -2.37
C ASP A 118 -3.98 6.80 -3.34
N LYS A 119 -3.07 5.86 -3.57
CA LYS A 119 -1.93 5.99 -4.49
C LYS A 119 -2.14 5.16 -5.76
N SER A 120 -3.23 4.44 -5.86
CA SER A 120 -3.60 3.70 -7.07
C SER A 120 -3.91 4.67 -8.23
N THR A 121 -3.70 4.21 -9.47
CA THR A 121 -4.10 4.97 -10.66
C THR A 121 -5.60 4.85 -10.85
N VAL A 122 -6.34 5.86 -10.42
CA VAL A 122 -7.81 5.83 -10.31
C VAL A 122 -8.46 7.08 -10.91
N PRO A 123 -9.72 6.98 -11.36
CA PRO A 123 -10.49 8.14 -11.82
C PRO A 123 -10.70 9.17 -10.71
N VAL A 124 -10.93 10.41 -11.11
CA VAL A 124 -11.37 11.49 -10.20
C VAL A 124 -12.63 11.05 -9.45
N GLY A 125 -12.71 11.36 -8.15
CA GLY A 125 -13.82 10.97 -7.28
C GLY A 125 -13.66 9.60 -6.59
N THR A 126 -12.59 8.86 -6.88
CA THR A 126 -12.35 7.56 -6.22
C THR A 126 -12.10 7.70 -4.72
N ALA A 127 -11.42 8.75 -4.27
CA ALA A 127 -11.19 9.00 -2.85
C ALA A 127 -12.52 9.11 -2.06
N GLU A 128 -13.55 9.72 -2.64
CA GLU A 128 -14.87 9.78 -2.03
C GLU A 128 -15.53 8.39 -1.93
N LYS A 129 -15.38 7.56 -2.95
CA LYS A 129 -15.87 6.17 -2.93
C LYS A 129 -15.16 5.34 -1.87
N VAL A 130 -13.84 5.50 -1.73
CA VAL A 130 -13.03 4.88 -0.67
C VAL A 130 -13.52 5.33 0.70
N LYS A 131 -13.72 6.64 0.90
CA LYS A 131 -14.25 7.21 2.14
C LYS A 131 -15.62 6.63 2.50
N LEU A 132 -16.52 6.55 1.52
CA LEU A 132 -17.85 5.95 1.72
C LEU A 132 -17.77 4.47 2.10
N ALA A 133 -16.90 3.69 1.43
CA ALA A 133 -16.74 2.27 1.72
C ALA A 133 -16.23 2.03 3.15
N ILE A 134 -15.24 2.80 3.60
CA ILE A 134 -14.73 2.73 4.99
C ILE A 134 -15.82 3.15 5.98
N SER A 135 -16.54 4.23 5.68
CA SER A 135 -17.60 4.81 6.56
C SER A 135 -18.76 3.86 6.84
N LYS A 136 -18.99 2.84 6.00
CA LYS A 136 -20.05 1.84 6.23
C LYS A 136 -19.89 1.09 7.54
N HIS A 137 -18.64 0.90 7.99
CA HIS A 137 -18.31 0.07 9.14
C HIS A 137 -17.49 0.79 10.21
N ALA A 138 -16.76 1.85 9.86
CA ALA A 138 -15.85 2.53 10.76
C ALA A 138 -16.60 3.19 11.93
N THR A 139 -16.09 2.97 13.14
CA THR A 139 -16.56 3.57 14.39
C THR A 139 -15.64 4.66 14.92
N VAL A 140 -14.51 4.89 14.24
CA VAL A 140 -13.49 5.89 14.57
C VAL A 140 -13.33 6.90 13.45
N ASN A 141 -12.78 8.06 13.76
CA ASN A 141 -12.45 9.07 12.76
C ASN A 141 -11.30 8.62 11.88
N PHE A 142 -11.35 9.00 10.62
CA PHE A 142 -10.31 8.78 9.63
C PHE A 142 -10.40 9.84 8.53
N ASP A 143 -9.32 10.01 7.77
CA ASP A 143 -9.30 10.84 6.57
C ASP A 143 -8.86 10.03 5.36
N VAL A 144 -9.31 10.45 4.17
CA VAL A 144 -8.90 9.87 2.88
C VAL A 144 -8.30 10.96 2.02
N VAL A 145 -7.12 10.69 1.47
CA VAL A 145 -6.38 11.61 0.61
C VAL A 145 -6.09 10.93 -0.72
N SER A 146 -6.28 11.64 -1.82
CA SER A 146 -5.83 11.22 -3.14
C SER A 146 -4.39 11.71 -3.35
N ASN A 147 -3.48 10.79 -3.65
CA ASN A 147 -2.08 11.08 -3.94
C ASN A 147 -1.64 10.31 -5.19
N PRO A 148 -1.98 10.79 -6.39
CA PRO A 148 -1.58 10.13 -7.65
C PRO A 148 -0.08 9.90 -7.68
N GLU A 149 0.33 8.82 -8.31
CA GLU A 149 1.73 8.49 -8.50
C GLU A 149 2.19 8.93 -9.90
N PHE A 150 3.47 9.29 -10.00
CA PHE A 150 4.13 9.68 -11.25
C PHE A 150 5.50 8.99 -11.36
N LEU A 151 5.61 7.76 -10.85
CA LEU A 151 6.86 7.01 -10.87
C LEU A 151 7.23 6.62 -12.29
N ARG A 152 8.48 6.80 -12.64
CA ARG A 152 9.04 6.34 -13.90
C ARG A 152 9.81 5.04 -13.66
N GLU A 153 9.35 3.94 -14.25
CA GLU A 153 10.04 2.64 -14.16
C GLU A 153 11.51 2.75 -14.57
N GLY A 154 12.40 2.20 -13.77
CA GLY A 154 13.84 2.26 -13.95
C GLY A 154 14.52 3.52 -13.37
N PHE A 155 13.76 4.49 -12.87
CA PHE A 155 14.26 5.76 -12.31
C PHE A 155 13.48 6.23 -11.07
N ALA A 156 12.69 5.35 -10.47
CA ALA A 156 11.80 5.75 -9.39
C ALA A 156 12.49 5.88 -8.02
N VAL A 157 13.64 5.23 -7.85
CA VAL A 157 14.42 5.22 -6.61
C VAL A 157 15.48 6.33 -6.55
N ASN A 158 15.85 6.94 -7.68
CA ASN A 158 16.88 7.97 -7.80
C ASN A 158 16.34 9.38 -7.62
#